data_e743a83c985e459a39771a5993c0bb42
#
_entry.id   e743a83c985e459a39771a5993c0bb42
#
_cell.length_a   1.000
_cell.length_b   1.000
_cell.length_c   1.000
_cell.angle_alpha   90.00
_cell.angle_beta   90.00
_cell.angle_gamma   90.00
#
_symmetry.space_group_name_H-M   'P 1'
#
loop_
_entity.id
_entity.type
_entity.pdbx_description
1 polymer ?
#
loop_
_entity_poly.entity_id
_entity_poly.type
_entity_poly.pdbx_seq_one_letter_code
_entity_poly.pdbx_strand_id
1 'polypeptide(L)'
;MSRVILYMAMSLDGFITGPDDSKQNPAGIGGMRLMEWLGEGAPDVGGYRPSDSQSQIVFDESMSTGAVITGRRTGDFADYWGGDHHDGVQIFVPTHTAPADNRYERVRYVTEGIRACVEQAKAAAGDRDVMLHGAYTAQECLKAGVLDVLEIQLMPVLLGEGRRLFEGLPPDHIELDLVRTLQAPGVLHLRYEVRRG
;
A
#
# COMPACT_ATOMS: atom_id res chain seq x y z
N MET A 1 -10.39 2.41 17.42
CA MET A 1 -10.33 3.46 16.38
C MET A 1 -9.62 2.90 15.18
N SER A 2 -10.20 3.03 14.00
CA SER A 2 -9.62 2.62 12.72
C SER A 2 -8.29 3.34 12.46
N ARG A 3 -7.22 2.61 12.12
CA ARG A 3 -5.90 3.14 11.76
C ARG A 3 -5.70 3.07 10.25
N VAL A 4 -4.87 3.93 9.70
CA VAL A 4 -4.38 3.84 8.32
C VAL A 4 -3.03 3.14 8.35
N ILE A 5 -2.96 2.00 7.67
CA ILE A 5 -1.76 1.14 7.63
C ILE A 5 -1.27 1.06 6.18
N LEU A 6 -0.05 1.51 5.95
CA LEU A 6 0.65 1.27 4.70
C LEU A 6 1.13 -0.18 4.65
N TYR A 7 0.68 -0.95 3.67
CA TYR A 7 1.25 -2.27 3.34
C TYR A 7 2.03 -2.15 2.03
N MET A 8 3.37 -2.28 2.11
CA MET A 8 4.19 -2.07 0.92
C MET A 8 5.47 -2.88 0.95
N ALA A 9 5.66 -3.70 -0.09
CA ALA A 9 6.94 -4.36 -0.33
C ALA A 9 7.95 -3.34 -0.88
N MET A 10 9.19 -3.41 -0.38
CA MET A 10 10.24 -2.46 -0.70
C MET A 10 11.59 -3.17 -0.82
N SER A 11 12.39 -2.78 -1.81
CA SER A 11 13.79 -3.20 -1.92
C SER A 11 14.64 -2.58 -0.81
N LEU A 12 15.81 -3.16 -0.54
CA LEU A 12 16.73 -2.64 0.48
C LEU A 12 17.19 -1.21 0.17
N ASP A 13 17.23 -0.82 -1.10
CA ASP A 13 17.56 0.55 -1.55
C ASP A 13 16.34 1.47 -1.71
N GLY A 14 15.16 1.05 -1.21
CA GLY A 14 14.00 1.91 -1.01
C GLY A 14 13.02 2.03 -2.17
N PHE A 15 13.07 1.13 -3.15
CA PHE A 15 12.16 1.15 -4.30
C PHE A 15 10.98 0.19 -4.11
N ILE A 16 9.81 0.57 -4.64
CA ILE A 16 8.58 -0.23 -4.66
C ILE A 16 8.22 -0.76 -6.05
N THR A 17 8.90 -0.27 -7.07
CA THR A 17 8.89 -0.79 -8.44
C THR A 17 10.29 -0.72 -9.00
N GLY A 18 10.60 -1.53 -10.01
CA GLY A 18 11.74 -1.29 -10.89
C GLY A 18 11.49 -0.11 -11.85
N PRO A 19 12.47 0.22 -12.71
CA PRO A 19 12.30 1.23 -13.74
C PRO A 19 11.27 0.79 -14.79
N ASP A 20 10.80 1.76 -15.59
CA ASP A 20 9.87 1.57 -16.71
C ASP A 20 8.54 0.88 -16.30
N ASP A 21 8.05 1.18 -15.08
CA ASP A 21 6.76 0.72 -14.64
C ASP A 21 5.64 1.30 -15.54
N SER A 22 4.75 0.44 -16.00
CA SER A 22 3.68 0.77 -16.93
C SER A 22 2.44 -0.08 -16.66
N LYS A 23 1.33 0.21 -17.34
CA LYS A 23 0.11 -0.61 -17.23
C LYS A 23 0.34 -2.07 -17.67
N GLN A 24 1.24 -2.30 -18.63
CA GLN A 24 1.61 -3.64 -19.11
C GLN A 24 2.66 -4.33 -18.23
N ASN A 25 3.40 -3.55 -17.44
CA ASN A 25 4.39 -4.03 -16.49
C ASN A 25 4.31 -3.21 -15.18
N PRO A 26 3.29 -3.41 -14.35
CA PRO A 26 3.01 -2.58 -13.18
C PRO A 26 4.15 -2.53 -12.15
N ALA A 27 4.92 -3.61 -12.04
CA ALA A 27 6.05 -3.70 -11.13
C ALA A 27 7.35 -3.09 -11.68
N GLY A 28 7.41 -2.74 -12.97
CA GLY A 28 8.64 -2.32 -13.64
C GLY A 28 9.63 -3.47 -13.85
N ILE A 29 10.77 -3.16 -14.48
CA ILE A 29 11.81 -4.16 -14.75
C ILE A 29 12.40 -4.64 -13.42
N GLY A 30 12.40 -5.96 -13.20
CA GLY A 30 12.91 -6.58 -11.96
C GLY A 30 12.01 -6.40 -10.72
N GLY A 31 10.97 -5.57 -10.79
CA GLY A 31 10.13 -5.24 -9.63
C GLY A 31 9.25 -6.39 -9.14
N MET A 32 8.97 -7.40 -9.96
CA MET A 32 8.26 -8.62 -9.52
C MET A 32 8.96 -9.35 -8.38
N ARG A 33 10.28 -9.17 -8.21
CA ARG A 33 11.06 -9.67 -7.07
C ARG A 33 10.47 -9.23 -5.72
N LEU A 34 9.83 -8.05 -5.68
CA LEU A 34 9.21 -7.52 -4.47
C LEU A 34 7.93 -8.27 -4.08
N MET A 35 7.32 -9.03 -4.98
CA MET A 35 6.07 -9.77 -4.75
C MET A 35 6.29 -11.23 -4.33
N GLU A 36 7.52 -11.74 -4.35
CA GLU A 36 7.82 -13.17 -4.08
C GLU A 36 7.42 -13.63 -2.67
N TRP A 37 7.35 -12.73 -1.69
CA TRP A 37 6.88 -13.06 -0.34
C TRP A 37 5.41 -13.49 -0.29
N LEU A 38 4.62 -13.09 -1.30
CA LEU A 38 3.22 -13.47 -1.43
C LEU A 38 3.02 -14.93 -1.84
N GLY A 39 4.11 -15.61 -2.23
CA GLY A 39 4.05 -17.00 -2.69
C GLY A 39 3.43 -17.15 -4.07
N GLU A 40 3.04 -18.39 -4.39
CA GLU A 40 2.34 -18.71 -5.63
C GLU A 40 0.86 -18.30 -5.51
N GLY A 41 0.32 -17.74 -6.57
CA GLY A 41 -1.09 -17.34 -6.60
C GLY A 41 -1.54 -16.80 -7.94
N ALA A 42 -2.83 -16.60 -8.05
CA ALA A 42 -3.43 -15.91 -9.19
C ALA A 42 -3.08 -14.40 -9.16
N PRO A 43 -3.13 -13.71 -10.29
CA PRO A 43 -2.85 -12.27 -10.36
C PRO A 43 -3.87 -11.39 -9.60
N ASP A 44 -4.97 -11.96 -9.15
CA ASP A 44 -5.88 -11.30 -8.21
C ASP A 44 -5.35 -11.38 -6.77
N VAL A 45 -5.58 -10.35 -5.98
CA VAL A 45 -5.04 -10.24 -4.60
C VAL A 45 -5.48 -11.41 -3.73
N GLY A 46 -6.70 -11.87 -3.87
CA GLY A 46 -7.25 -12.99 -3.11
C GLY A 46 -6.67 -14.36 -3.47
N GLY A 47 -5.94 -14.46 -4.58
CA GLY A 47 -5.31 -15.71 -5.05
C GLY A 47 -3.97 -16.02 -4.42
N TYR A 48 -3.28 -15.02 -3.86
CA TYR A 48 -1.96 -15.23 -3.25
C TYR A 48 -2.02 -16.11 -2.00
N ARG A 49 -0.97 -16.92 -1.82
CA ARG A 49 -0.82 -17.83 -0.67
C ARG A 49 0.64 -17.83 -0.25
N PRO A 50 1.01 -16.99 0.75
CA PRO A 50 2.35 -17.05 1.33
C PRO A 50 2.70 -18.46 1.78
N SER A 51 3.92 -18.90 1.52
CA SER A 51 4.37 -20.27 1.82
C SER A 51 4.83 -20.47 3.27
N ASP A 52 5.00 -19.40 4.02
CA ASP A 52 5.44 -19.42 5.41
C ASP A 52 4.44 -18.72 6.35
N SER A 53 4.46 -19.13 7.63
CA SER A 53 3.49 -18.66 8.62
C SER A 53 3.64 -17.18 8.98
N GLN A 54 4.85 -16.60 8.88
CA GLN A 54 5.06 -15.19 9.24
C GLN A 54 4.51 -14.27 8.15
N SER A 55 4.76 -14.60 6.89
CA SER A 55 4.18 -13.90 5.75
C SER A 55 2.66 -14.07 5.71
N GLN A 56 2.14 -15.26 6.07
CA GLN A 56 0.71 -15.50 6.15
C GLN A 56 0.03 -14.59 7.17
N ILE A 57 0.63 -14.37 8.34
CA ILE A 57 0.10 -13.43 9.36
C ILE A 57 -0.07 -12.03 8.76
N VAL A 58 0.97 -11.52 8.08
CA VAL A 58 0.94 -10.16 7.48
C VAL A 58 -0.08 -10.08 6.35
N PHE A 59 -0.17 -11.12 5.53
CA PHE A 59 -1.16 -11.21 4.47
C PHE A 59 -2.59 -11.19 5.02
N ASP A 60 -2.90 -12.04 6.00
CA ASP A 60 -4.23 -12.13 6.61
C ASP A 60 -4.64 -10.81 7.29
N GLU A 61 -3.70 -10.14 8.00
CA GLU A 61 -3.93 -8.82 8.58
C GLU A 61 -4.28 -7.80 7.49
N SER A 62 -3.56 -7.80 6.38
CA SER A 62 -3.82 -6.89 5.27
C SER A 62 -5.20 -7.12 4.65
N MET A 63 -5.58 -8.39 4.47
CA MET A 63 -6.88 -8.78 3.90
C MET A 63 -8.05 -8.62 4.88
N SER A 64 -7.80 -8.35 6.17
CA SER A 64 -8.85 -8.08 7.17
C SER A 64 -9.27 -6.60 7.25
N THR A 65 -8.64 -5.72 6.48
CA THR A 65 -8.93 -4.28 6.48
C THR A 65 -10.33 -3.96 5.94
N GLY A 66 -10.91 -2.82 6.33
CA GLY A 66 -12.30 -2.46 6.02
C GLY A 66 -12.47 -1.50 4.84
N ALA A 67 -11.37 -0.94 4.37
CA ALA A 67 -11.32 -0.09 3.19
C ALA A 67 -9.89 -0.05 2.65
N VAL A 68 -9.74 0.32 1.39
CA VAL A 68 -8.44 0.50 0.72
C VAL A 68 -8.31 1.94 0.24
N ILE A 69 -7.16 2.56 0.49
CA ILE A 69 -6.75 3.79 -0.16
C ILE A 69 -5.61 3.44 -1.13
N THR A 70 -5.73 3.84 -2.39
CA THR A 70 -4.67 3.64 -3.38
C THR A 70 -4.40 4.90 -4.17
N GLY A 71 -3.15 5.16 -4.50
CA GLY A 71 -2.80 6.24 -5.41
C GLY A 71 -3.33 5.98 -6.82
N ARG A 72 -3.65 7.05 -7.56
CA ARG A 72 -4.21 6.99 -8.91
C ARG A 72 -3.39 6.06 -9.83
N ARG A 73 -2.05 6.21 -9.85
CA ARG A 73 -1.17 5.40 -10.70
C ARG A 73 -1.25 3.92 -10.34
N THR A 74 -1.17 3.58 -9.06
CA THR A 74 -1.26 2.19 -8.58
C THR A 74 -2.61 1.59 -8.95
N GLY A 75 -3.69 2.31 -8.71
CA GLY A 75 -5.03 1.89 -9.08
C GLY A 75 -5.20 1.67 -10.58
N ASP A 76 -4.77 2.64 -11.40
CA ASP A 76 -4.87 2.55 -12.87
C ASP A 76 -4.05 1.37 -13.42
N PHE A 77 -2.89 1.05 -12.84
CA PHE A 77 -2.03 -0.05 -13.28
C PHE A 77 -2.55 -1.41 -12.83
N ALA A 78 -3.10 -1.50 -11.62
CA ALA A 78 -3.74 -2.70 -11.11
C ALA A 78 -5.17 -2.89 -11.60
N ASP A 79 -5.67 -2.01 -12.50
CA ASP A 79 -7.08 -1.94 -12.92
C ASP A 79 -8.05 -1.97 -11.72
N TYR A 80 -7.64 -1.31 -10.61
CA TYR A 80 -8.38 -1.30 -9.35
C TYR A 80 -8.79 -2.70 -8.87
N TRP A 81 -7.97 -3.73 -9.19
CA TRP A 81 -8.23 -5.14 -8.88
C TRP A 81 -9.61 -5.60 -9.36
N GLY A 82 -10.02 -5.15 -10.55
CA GLY A 82 -11.35 -5.44 -11.10
C GLY A 82 -12.50 -4.77 -10.33
N GLY A 83 -12.19 -3.76 -9.48
CA GLY A 83 -13.16 -3.07 -8.63
C GLY A 83 -13.42 -3.73 -7.28
N ASP A 84 -12.66 -4.77 -6.94
CA ASP A 84 -12.73 -5.44 -5.65
C ASP A 84 -11.33 -5.88 -5.21
N HIS A 85 -10.74 -5.16 -4.24
CA HIS A 85 -9.44 -5.53 -3.72
C HIS A 85 -9.53 -6.81 -2.86
N HIS A 86 -10.50 -6.86 -1.97
CA HIS A 86 -10.85 -8.02 -1.12
C HIS A 86 -12.22 -7.80 -0.46
N ASP A 87 -12.96 -8.84 -0.24
CA ASP A 87 -14.20 -8.89 0.56
C ASP A 87 -15.24 -7.78 0.26
N GLY A 88 -15.23 -7.22 -0.95
CA GLY A 88 -16.16 -6.17 -1.35
C GLY A 88 -15.96 -4.83 -0.67
N VAL A 89 -14.79 -4.55 -0.07
CA VAL A 89 -14.50 -3.28 0.57
C VAL A 89 -14.36 -2.14 -0.43
N GLN A 90 -14.65 -0.91 0.00
CA GLN A 90 -14.53 0.26 -0.85
C GLN A 90 -13.05 0.64 -1.07
N ILE A 91 -12.76 1.10 -2.29
CA ILE A 91 -11.45 1.59 -2.71
C ILE A 91 -11.53 3.11 -2.89
N PHE A 92 -10.73 3.85 -2.15
CA PHE A 92 -10.66 5.31 -2.21
C PHE A 92 -9.41 5.76 -2.96
N VAL A 93 -9.57 6.70 -3.88
CA VAL A 93 -8.50 7.18 -4.77
C VAL A 93 -8.39 8.70 -4.65
N PRO A 94 -7.42 9.22 -3.87
CA PRO A 94 -7.18 10.65 -3.85
C PRO A 94 -6.68 11.11 -5.22
N THR A 95 -7.30 12.14 -5.78
CA THR A 95 -6.98 12.66 -7.11
C THR A 95 -7.35 14.13 -7.22
N HIS A 96 -6.69 14.87 -8.10
CA HIS A 96 -7.09 16.25 -8.40
C HIS A 96 -8.32 16.31 -9.30
N THR A 97 -8.52 15.29 -10.14
CA THR A 97 -9.65 15.24 -11.08
C THR A 97 -10.18 13.83 -11.16
N ALA A 98 -11.45 13.65 -10.84
CA ALA A 98 -12.13 12.38 -11.03
C ALA A 98 -12.32 12.10 -12.53
N PRO A 99 -12.19 10.84 -12.99
CA PRO A 99 -12.52 10.50 -14.38
C PRO A 99 -14.01 10.71 -14.63
N ALA A 100 -14.36 11.02 -15.88
CA ALA A 100 -15.76 11.21 -16.29
C ALA A 100 -16.59 9.92 -16.12
N ASP A 101 -15.95 8.78 -16.39
CA ASP A 101 -16.54 7.44 -16.26
C ASP A 101 -15.89 6.71 -15.09
N ASN A 102 -16.66 6.42 -14.06
CA ASN A 102 -16.25 5.51 -13.00
C ASN A 102 -16.72 4.10 -13.35
N ARG A 103 -15.76 3.27 -13.74
CA ARG A 103 -16.02 1.91 -14.22
C ARG A 103 -16.46 0.94 -13.12
N TYR A 104 -16.07 1.23 -11.87
CA TYR A 104 -16.27 0.32 -10.74
C TYR A 104 -17.06 0.98 -9.61
N GLU A 105 -18.15 0.36 -9.21
CA GLU A 105 -19.06 0.88 -8.17
C GLU A 105 -18.37 1.10 -6.81
N ARG A 106 -17.42 0.22 -6.45
CA ARG A 106 -16.68 0.31 -5.18
C ARG A 106 -15.49 1.24 -5.22
N VAL A 107 -15.12 1.81 -6.38
CA VAL A 107 -14.03 2.77 -6.50
C VAL A 107 -14.59 4.18 -6.35
N ARG A 108 -14.10 4.91 -5.38
CA ARG A 108 -14.48 6.29 -5.10
C ARG A 108 -13.28 7.22 -5.29
N TYR A 109 -13.40 8.15 -6.21
CA TYR A 109 -12.43 9.21 -6.41
C TYR A 109 -12.72 10.37 -5.46
N VAL A 110 -11.70 10.81 -4.69
CA VAL A 110 -11.80 11.88 -3.70
C VAL A 110 -10.95 13.06 -4.15
N THR A 111 -11.57 14.21 -4.39
CA THR A 111 -10.92 15.41 -4.92
C THR A 111 -10.62 16.47 -3.85
N GLU A 112 -11.12 16.27 -2.64
CA GLU A 112 -11.03 17.20 -1.50
C GLU A 112 -9.71 17.06 -0.72
N GLY A 113 -8.77 16.31 -1.25
CA GLY A 113 -7.44 16.11 -0.68
C GLY A 113 -7.30 14.89 0.20
N ILE A 114 -6.05 14.64 0.66
CA ILE A 114 -5.69 13.39 1.32
C ILE A 114 -6.39 13.20 2.68
N ARG A 115 -6.60 14.28 3.46
CA ARG A 115 -7.29 14.20 4.77
C ARG A 115 -8.73 13.76 4.59
N ALA A 116 -9.46 14.36 3.65
CA ALA A 116 -10.85 14.00 3.35
C ALA A 116 -10.94 12.55 2.83
N CYS A 117 -9.97 12.12 2.03
CA CYS A 117 -9.90 10.75 1.55
C CYS A 117 -9.74 9.76 2.71
N VAL A 118 -8.84 10.03 3.66
CA VAL A 118 -8.62 9.20 4.85
C VAL A 118 -9.86 9.16 5.74
N GLU A 119 -10.52 10.29 5.97
CA GLU A 119 -11.75 10.38 6.77
C GLU A 119 -12.89 9.53 6.16
N GLN A 120 -13.08 9.64 4.84
CA GLN A 120 -14.09 8.85 4.14
C GLN A 120 -13.76 7.34 4.19
N ALA A 121 -12.50 6.97 4.01
CA ALA A 121 -12.06 5.58 4.09
C ALA A 121 -12.24 4.99 5.49
N LYS A 122 -11.87 5.74 6.54
CA LYS A 122 -12.10 5.33 7.94
C LYS A 122 -13.58 5.17 8.25
N ALA A 123 -14.43 6.07 7.76
CA ALA A 123 -15.88 5.96 7.92
C ALA A 123 -16.44 4.70 7.24
N ALA A 124 -15.96 4.35 6.07
CA ALA A 124 -16.36 3.14 5.35
C ALA A 124 -15.82 1.86 6.01
N ALA A 125 -14.61 1.91 6.58
CA ALA A 125 -13.99 0.77 7.26
C ALA A 125 -14.68 0.40 8.59
N GLY A 126 -15.37 1.34 9.22
CA GLY A 126 -15.98 1.15 10.54
C GLY A 126 -14.91 0.93 11.62
N ASP A 127 -14.97 -0.20 12.32
CA ASP A 127 -14.00 -0.53 13.36
C ASP A 127 -12.73 -1.21 12.83
N ARG A 128 -12.70 -1.59 11.55
CA ARG A 128 -11.54 -2.19 10.89
C ARG A 128 -10.53 -1.12 10.47
N ASP A 129 -9.28 -1.51 10.32
CA ASP A 129 -8.23 -0.64 9.82
C ASP A 129 -8.40 -0.36 8.30
N VAL A 130 -7.73 0.68 7.80
CA VAL A 130 -7.70 1.07 6.40
C VAL A 130 -6.35 0.69 5.81
N MET A 131 -6.34 -0.07 4.74
CA MET A 131 -5.15 -0.38 3.96
C MET A 131 -4.77 0.82 3.09
N LEU A 132 -3.49 1.10 2.99
CA LEU A 132 -2.93 2.11 2.09
C LEU A 132 -1.92 1.48 1.14
N HIS A 133 -2.01 1.81 -0.15
CA HIS A 133 -1.03 1.44 -1.17
C HIS A 133 -0.49 2.66 -1.92
N GLY A 134 0.77 2.54 -2.38
CA GLY A 134 1.41 3.47 -3.28
C GLY A 134 2.28 4.52 -2.59
N ALA A 135 3.41 4.85 -3.23
CA ALA A 135 4.44 5.73 -2.67
C ALA A 135 3.92 7.16 -2.46
N TYR A 136 3.43 7.79 -3.53
CA TYR A 136 2.97 9.18 -3.45
C TYR A 136 1.87 9.36 -2.40
N THR A 137 0.90 8.45 -2.35
CA THR A 137 -0.19 8.51 -1.37
C THR A 137 0.32 8.34 0.06
N ALA A 138 1.29 7.44 0.27
CA ALA A 138 1.96 7.28 1.57
C ALA A 138 2.70 8.54 2.00
N GLN A 139 3.44 9.17 1.08
CA GLN A 139 4.15 10.43 1.32
C GLN A 139 3.18 11.55 1.68
N GLU A 140 2.06 11.69 0.97
CA GLU A 140 1.05 12.70 1.27
C GLU A 140 0.34 12.43 2.62
N CYS A 141 0.08 11.17 2.96
CA CYS A 141 -0.44 10.80 4.27
C CYS A 141 0.53 11.12 5.40
N LEU A 142 1.84 10.88 5.21
CA LEU A 142 2.88 11.24 6.17
C LEU A 142 2.96 12.77 6.36
N LYS A 143 3.01 13.54 5.27
CA LYS A 143 3.03 15.01 5.31
C LYS A 143 1.79 15.58 6.01
N ALA A 144 0.65 14.96 5.80
CA ALA A 144 -0.60 15.35 6.43
C ALA A 144 -0.75 14.85 7.87
N GLY A 145 0.13 13.97 8.39
CA GLY A 145 0.02 13.39 9.72
C GLY A 145 -1.18 12.47 9.90
N VAL A 146 -1.60 11.78 8.84
CA VAL A 146 -2.79 10.89 8.84
C VAL A 146 -2.45 9.42 8.56
N LEU A 147 -1.17 9.08 8.42
CA LEU A 147 -0.69 7.71 8.38
C LEU A 147 -0.35 7.26 9.80
N ASP A 148 -0.90 6.14 10.24
CA ASP A 148 -0.74 5.66 11.62
C ASP A 148 0.36 4.58 11.72
N VAL A 149 0.45 3.70 10.72
CA VAL A 149 1.34 2.52 10.75
C VAL A 149 1.98 2.29 9.39
N LEU A 150 3.25 1.89 9.41
CA LEU A 150 3.96 1.36 8.25
C LEU A 150 4.16 -0.15 8.46
N GLU A 151 3.65 -0.98 7.57
CA GLU A 151 3.96 -2.40 7.48
C GLU A 151 4.77 -2.63 6.19
N ILE A 152 6.08 -2.75 6.34
CA ILE A 152 7.04 -2.84 5.23
C ILE A 152 7.52 -4.27 5.07
N GLN A 153 7.34 -4.84 3.89
CA GLN A 153 7.94 -6.09 3.50
C GLN A 153 9.29 -5.79 2.83
N LEU A 154 10.37 -5.78 3.65
CA LEU A 154 11.71 -5.46 3.19
C LEU A 154 12.32 -6.68 2.48
N MET A 155 12.49 -6.56 1.16
CA MET A 155 13.03 -7.61 0.32
C MET A 155 14.56 -7.48 0.20
N PRO A 156 15.32 -8.60 0.29
CA PRO A 156 16.78 -8.59 0.18
C PRO A 156 17.22 -8.47 -1.28
N VAL A 157 16.92 -7.35 -1.90
CA VAL A 157 17.26 -7.01 -3.28
C VAL A 157 17.59 -5.52 -3.39
N LEU A 158 18.51 -5.18 -4.27
CA LEU A 158 18.79 -3.81 -4.72
C LEU A 158 18.25 -3.69 -6.14
N LEU A 159 17.34 -2.76 -6.37
CA LEU A 159 16.79 -2.51 -7.71
C LEU A 159 17.60 -1.44 -8.47
N GLY A 160 18.27 -0.54 -7.74
CA GLY A 160 19.12 0.51 -8.30
C GLY A 160 18.34 1.68 -8.89
N GLU A 161 17.18 1.42 -9.49
CA GLU A 161 16.35 2.39 -10.16
C GLU A 161 14.87 2.04 -10.02
N GLY A 162 13.97 3.03 -10.15
CA GLY A 162 12.53 2.81 -10.05
C GLY A 162 11.83 3.88 -9.21
N ARG A 163 10.71 3.52 -8.61
CA ARG A 163 9.91 4.43 -7.77
C ARG A 163 10.24 4.23 -6.29
N ARG A 164 10.72 5.29 -5.65
CA ARG A 164 11.03 5.28 -4.22
C ARG A 164 9.76 5.35 -3.37
N LEU A 165 9.75 4.57 -2.28
CA LEU A 165 8.66 4.66 -1.30
C LEU A 165 8.69 5.98 -0.55
N PHE A 166 9.87 6.41 -0.12
CA PHE A 166 10.05 7.64 0.65
C PHE A 166 10.93 8.62 -0.12
N GLU A 167 10.32 9.69 -0.60
CA GLU A 167 10.99 10.83 -1.20
C GLU A 167 10.15 12.10 -1.00
N GLY A 168 10.75 13.26 -1.13
CA GLY A 168 10.03 14.55 -1.03
C GLY A 168 9.31 14.76 0.30
N LEU A 169 9.76 14.11 1.38
CA LEU A 169 9.27 14.34 2.73
C LEU A 169 9.76 15.70 3.26
N PRO A 170 9.08 16.29 4.27
CA PRO A 170 9.51 17.55 4.85
C PRO A 170 10.90 17.40 5.49
N PRO A 171 11.64 18.52 5.66
CA PRO A 171 12.98 18.50 6.25
C PRO A 171 12.98 18.08 7.72
N ASP A 172 11.87 18.28 8.41
CA ASP A 172 11.70 17.78 9.77
C ASP A 172 11.52 16.27 9.71
N HIS A 173 12.36 15.55 10.44
CA HIS A 173 12.28 14.09 10.46
C HIS A 173 10.97 13.61 11.09
N ILE A 174 10.52 12.44 10.66
CA ILE A 174 9.34 11.74 11.19
C ILE A 174 9.85 10.57 12.02
N GLU A 175 9.58 10.60 13.33
CA GLU A 175 9.96 9.53 14.24
C GLU A 175 9.04 8.31 14.07
N LEU A 176 9.65 7.14 14.12
CA LEU A 176 8.98 5.85 14.01
C LEU A 176 9.35 4.96 15.19
N ASP A 177 8.37 4.28 15.76
CA ASP A 177 8.57 3.23 16.75
C ASP A 177 8.48 1.85 16.08
N LEU A 178 9.58 1.09 16.09
CA LEU A 178 9.56 -0.29 15.65
C LEU A 178 8.79 -1.14 16.66
N VAL A 179 7.60 -1.63 16.28
CA VAL A 179 6.70 -2.36 17.18
C VAL A 179 6.64 -3.87 16.88
N ARG A 180 7.03 -4.30 15.67
CA ARG A 180 7.09 -5.72 15.31
C ARG A 180 8.11 -5.99 14.23
N THR A 181 8.79 -7.12 14.36
CA THR A 181 9.64 -7.70 13.32
C THR A 181 9.29 -9.17 13.16
N LEU A 182 8.94 -9.60 11.94
CA LEU A 182 8.74 -11.00 11.60
C LEU A 182 9.71 -11.38 10.49
N GLN A 183 10.55 -12.39 10.72
CA GLN A 183 11.50 -12.86 9.74
C GLN A 183 10.94 -14.09 9.04
N ALA A 184 10.88 -14.05 7.72
CA ALA A 184 10.48 -15.13 6.85
C ALA A 184 11.56 -15.41 5.79
N PRO A 185 11.55 -16.55 5.10
CA PRO A 185 12.46 -16.82 4.01
C PRO A 185 12.38 -15.75 2.91
N GLY A 186 13.47 -15.01 2.71
CA GLY A 186 13.55 -13.99 1.64
C GLY A 186 12.81 -12.68 1.91
N VAL A 187 12.30 -12.44 3.11
CA VAL A 187 11.66 -11.18 3.48
C VAL A 187 11.77 -10.88 4.98
N LEU A 188 11.84 -9.60 5.31
CA LEU A 188 11.73 -9.10 6.68
C LEU A 188 10.51 -8.19 6.78
N HIS A 189 9.49 -8.59 7.53
CA HIS A 189 8.31 -7.77 7.78
C HIS A 189 8.58 -6.87 8.98
N LEU A 190 8.46 -5.57 8.75
CA LEU A 190 8.75 -4.52 9.73
C LEU A 190 7.51 -3.67 9.94
N ARG A 191 7.01 -3.65 11.18
CA ARG A 191 5.91 -2.77 11.55
C ARG A 191 6.40 -1.62 12.40
N TYR A 192 6.10 -0.41 11.95
CA TYR A 192 6.40 0.82 12.66
C TYR A 192 5.12 1.60 12.95
N GLU A 193 5.01 2.16 14.15
CA GLU A 193 4.03 3.21 14.45
C GLU A 193 4.64 4.58 14.17
N VAL A 194 3.85 5.44 13.51
CA VAL A 194 4.27 6.83 13.23
C VAL A 194 4.02 7.66 14.48
N ARG A 195 5.08 8.24 15.06
CA ARG A 195 4.93 9.16 16.19
C ARG A 195 4.22 10.42 15.75
N ARG A 196 3.22 10.78 16.53
CA ARG A 196 2.59 12.10 16.42
C ARG A 196 3.36 13.05 17.31
N GLY A 197 3.87 14.13 16.73
CA GLY A 197 4.49 15.22 17.48
C GLY A 197 3.46 15.99 18.33
#